data_4fe110f0aceb8f337419d563ccc7d1cd
#
_entry.id   4fe110f0aceb8f337419d563ccc7d1cd
#
_cell.length_a   1.000
_cell.length_b   1.000
_cell.length_c   1.000
_cell.angle_alpha   90.00
_cell.angle_beta   90.00
_cell.angle_gamma   90.00
#
_symmetry.space_group_name_H-M   'P 1'
#
loop_
_entity.id
_entity.type
_entity.pdbx_description
1 polymer ?
#
loop_
_entity_poly.entity_id
_entity_poly.type
_entity_poly.pdbx_seq_one_letter_code
_entity_poly.pdbx_strand_id
1 'polypeptide(L)'
;MVQKEKVKIGIVGHGFVGQAIDYAFTHDLVDKFYVDPKLNTNIDELCKWKPACVFICAPTPMSDNGTVDGAIVEDAVLKLIEHTDAMIVIKSTVTPDILTRLYNSVHDDDKLRITHNPEFLTENNAKEQFVTSRMRVIGGPSEESCYRIMKLYDTFSLCINLSWITMTPQEAAMVKYGVNSYLGMKVTFMNQIYDSAKKQKLSPQRIINGICNDDRIGFAHSRVPGYDGKRGFGGACLPKDMSAIT
;
A
#
# COMPACT_ATOMS: atom_id res chain seq x y z
N MET A 1 -3.70 -38.57 -10.67
CA MET A 1 -3.07 -37.27 -10.48
C MET A 1 -3.55 -36.73 -9.16
N VAL A 2 -2.67 -36.54 -8.18
CA VAL A 2 -3.04 -35.94 -6.89
C VAL A 2 -3.31 -34.45 -7.21
N GLN A 3 -4.56 -34.02 -7.01
CA GLN A 3 -4.94 -32.61 -7.15
C GLN A 3 -4.15 -31.85 -6.07
N LYS A 4 -3.20 -31.01 -6.46
CA LYS A 4 -2.50 -30.15 -5.50
C LYS A 4 -3.51 -29.19 -4.89
N GLU A 5 -3.58 -29.18 -3.58
CA GLU A 5 -4.45 -28.26 -2.84
C GLU A 5 -4.06 -26.82 -3.16
N LYS A 6 -5.05 -26.00 -3.51
CA LYS A 6 -4.82 -24.59 -3.85
C LYS A 6 -4.73 -23.75 -2.61
N VAL A 7 -3.84 -22.73 -2.66
CA VAL A 7 -3.77 -21.71 -1.62
C VAL A 7 -4.94 -20.76 -1.76
N LYS A 8 -5.68 -20.55 -0.68
CA LYS A 8 -6.83 -19.66 -0.62
C LYS A 8 -6.43 -18.26 -0.16
N ILE A 9 -6.59 -17.27 -1.01
CA ILE A 9 -6.24 -15.86 -0.74
C ILE A 9 -7.49 -14.99 -0.69
N GLY A 10 -7.74 -14.36 0.45
CA GLY A 10 -8.77 -13.33 0.61
C GLY A 10 -8.26 -11.94 0.24
N ILE A 11 -9.09 -11.11 -0.37
CA ILE A 11 -8.81 -9.70 -0.66
C ILE A 11 -9.98 -8.87 -0.14
N VAL A 12 -9.74 -8.07 0.90
CA VAL A 12 -10.72 -7.16 1.49
C VAL A 12 -10.50 -5.76 0.92
N GLY A 13 -11.46 -5.26 0.14
CA GLY A 13 -11.36 -4.06 -0.67
C GLY A 13 -10.79 -4.34 -2.07
N HIS A 14 -11.65 -4.36 -3.10
CA HIS A 14 -11.28 -4.64 -4.48
C HIS A 14 -11.15 -3.35 -5.32
N GLY A 15 -10.60 -2.27 -4.69
CA GLY A 15 -10.17 -1.04 -5.35
C GLY A 15 -8.89 -1.23 -6.17
N PHE A 16 -8.18 -0.14 -6.51
CA PHE A 16 -6.96 -0.24 -7.36
C PHE A 16 -5.85 -1.08 -6.73
N VAL A 17 -5.65 -1.03 -5.40
CA VAL A 17 -4.68 -1.87 -4.69
C VAL A 17 -5.12 -3.34 -4.68
N GLY A 18 -6.39 -3.61 -4.32
CA GLY A 18 -6.92 -4.97 -4.33
C GLY A 18 -6.87 -5.62 -5.70
N GLN A 19 -7.16 -4.87 -6.78
CA GLN A 19 -7.01 -5.35 -8.16
C GLN A 19 -5.55 -5.59 -8.57
N ALA A 20 -4.61 -4.84 -8.01
CA ALA A 20 -3.18 -5.09 -8.25
C ALA A 20 -2.71 -6.38 -7.55
N ILE A 21 -3.19 -6.65 -6.34
CA ILE A 21 -2.97 -7.93 -5.63
C ILE A 21 -3.62 -9.08 -6.42
N ASP A 22 -4.87 -8.93 -6.82
CA ASP A 22 -5.58 -9.92 -7.62
C ASP A 22 -4.81 -10.29 -8.89
N TYR A 23 -4.32 -9.30 -9.62
CA TYR A 23 -3.46 -9.51 -10.79
C TYR A 23 -2.15 -10.21 -10.43
N ALA A 24 -1.48 -9.74 -9.37
CA ALA A 24 -0.18 -10.30 -8.98
C ALA A 24 -0.26 -11.78 -8.56
N PHE A 25 -1.35 -12.20 -7.95
CA PHE A 25 -1.58 -13.59 -7.54
C PHE A 25 -2.37 -14.41 -8.57
N THR A 26 -2.21 -14.12 -9.86
CA THR A 26 -2.75 -14.95 -10.94
C THR A 26 -1.87 -16.18 -11.13
N HIS A 27 -2.24 -17.27 -10.47
CA HIS A 27 -1.50 -18.53 -10.46
C HIS A 27 -2.46 -19.72 -10.37
N ASP A 28 -2.18 -20.83 -11.06
CA ASP A 28 -3.06 -22.03 -11.15
C ASP A 28 -3.36 -22.67 -9.78
N LEU A 29 -2.44 -22.51 -8.82
CA LEU A 29 -2.56 -23.03 -7.46
C LEU A 29 -3.10 -21.98 -6.47
N VAL A 30 -3.71 -20.91 -6.94
CA VAL A 30 -4.33 -19.86 -6.10
C VAL A 30 -5.82 -19.79 -6.40
N ASP A 31 -6.63 -19.93 -5.35
CA ASP A 31 -8.04 -19.53 -5.37
C ASP A 31 -8.21 -18.22 -4.62
N LYS A 32 -9.10 -17.35 -5.10
CA LYS A 32 -9.29 -16.02 -4.54
C LYS A 32 -10.73 -15.77 -4.15
N PHE A 33 -10.92 -15.08 -3.02
CA PHE A 33 -12.22 -14.57 -2.57
C PHE A 33 -12.11 -13.07 -2.31
N TYR A 34 -13.07 -12.31 -2.81
CA TYR A 34 -13.08 -10.85 -2.72
C TYR A 34 -14.17 -10.39 -1.77
N VAL A 35 -13.84 -9.49 -0.85
CA VAL A 35 -14.80 -8.79 0.00
C VAL A 35 -14.82 -7.33 -0.43
N ASP A 36 -15.94 -6.90 -1.02
CA ASP A 36 -16.13 -5.51 -1.44
C ASP A 36 -17.64 -5.20 -1.47
N PRO A 37 -18.09 -4.04 -0.96
CA PRO A 37 -19.52 -3.65 -1.04
C PRO A 37 -20.09 -3.68 -2.47
N LYS A 38 -19.26 -3.38 -3.48
CA LYS A 38 -19.67 -3.42 -4.88
C LYS A 38 -19.93 -4.83 -5.42
N LEU A 39 -19.38 -5.84 -4.75
CA LEU A 39 -19.57 -7.26 -5.08
C LEU A 39 -20.64 -7.92 -4.21
N ASN A 40 -21.25 -7.18 -3.26
CA ASN A 40 -22.20 -7.69 -2.27
C ASN A 40 -21.65 -8.88 -1.46
N THR A 41 -20.37 -8.87 -1.14
CA THR A 41 -19.65 -9.88 -0.35
C THR A 41 -19.19 -9.30 0.98
N ASN A 42 -19.01 -10.14 1.99
CA ASN A 42 -18.63 -9.70 3.33
C ASN A 42 -17.56 -10.59 3.96
N ILE A 43 -17.04 -10.15 5.11
CA ILE A 43 -15.97 -10.85 5.84
C ILE A 43 -16.44 -12.20 6.39
N ASP A 44 -17.69 -12.32 6.80
CA ASP A 44 -18.24 -13.59 7.36
C ASP A 44 -18.24 -14.71 6.31
N GLU A 45 -18.53 -14.39 5.06
CA GLU A 45 -18.44 -15.33 3.94
C GLU A 45 -16.97 -15.71 3.67
N LEU A 46 -16.05 -14.74 3.72
CA LEU A 46 -14.63 -14.99 3.60
C LEU A 46 -14.11 -15.91 4.71
N CYS A 47 -14.53 -15.70 5.96
CA CYS A 47 -14.15 -16.56 7.09
C CYS A 47 -14.64 -17.99 6.91
N LYS A 48 -15.89 -18.19 6.46
CA LYS A 48 -16.44 -19.52 6.14
C LYS A 48 -15.69 -20.21 5.02
N TRP A 49 -15.13 -19.47 4.08
CA TRP A 49 -14.33 -19.99 2.98
C TRP A 49 -12.92 -20.45 3.45
N LYS A 50 -12.49 -20.10 4.67
CA LYS A 50 -11.23 -20.48 5.32
C LYS A 50 -9.99 -20.10 4.48
N PRO A 51 -9.67 -18.82 4.35
CA PRO A 51 -8.47 -18.36 3.66
C PRO A 51 -7.19 -18.76 4.40
N ALA A 52 -6.11 -19.00 3.67
CA ALA A 52 -4.76 -19.16 4.24
C ALA A 52 -4.08 -17.80 4.47
N CYS A 53 -4.41 -16.80 3.64
CA CYS A 53 -3.90 -15.44 3.75
C CYS A 53 -4.98 -14.45 3.31
N VAL A 54 -5.04 -13.29 3.98
CA VAL A 54 -5.95 -12.19 3.63
C VAL A 54 -5.19 -10.89 3.48
N PHE A 55 -5.32 -10.25 2.32
CA PHE A 55 -4.85 -8.90 2.07
C PHE A 55 -5.95 -7.89 2.35
N ILE A 56 -5.67 -6.94 3.26
CA ILE A 56 -6.60 -5.85 3.58
C ILE A 56 -6.20 -4.61 2.79
N CYS A 57 -7.02 -4.25 1.81
CA CYS A 57 -6.88 -3.12 0.90
C CYS A 57 -8.05 -2.13 1.06
N ALA A 58 -8.63 -2.08 2.25
CA ALA A 58 -9.77 -1.23 2.58
C ALA A 58 -9.37 0.26 2.58
N PRO A 59 -10.30 1.17 2.29
CA PRO A 59 -10.03 2.61 2.34
C PRO A 59 -9.76 3.07 3.78
N THR A 60 -8.89 4.06 3.91
CA THR A 60 -8.58 4.77 5.16
C THR A 60 -8.82 6.26 4.92
N PRO A 61 -10.08 6.73 5.01
CA PRO A 61 -10.41 8.12 4.76
C PRO A 61 -9.78 9.05 5.80
N MET A 62 -9.72 10.32 5.48
CA MET A 62 -9.38 11.36 6.43
C MET A 62 -10.65 11.75 7.21
N SER A 63 -10.56 11.76 8.52
CA SER A 63 -11.60 12.26 9.41
C SER A 63 -11.69 13.78 9.35
N ASP A 64 -12.77 14.37 9.86
CA ASP A 64 -13.02 15.82 9.87
C ASP A 64 -11.93 16.60 10.65
N ASN A 65 -11.28 15.97 11.61
CA ASN A 65 -10.17 16.55 12.37
C ASN A 65 -8.79 16.42 11.68
N GLY A 66 -8.74 15.91 10.45
CA GLY A 66 -7.51 15.74 9.67
C GLY A 66 -6.71 14.49 9.99
N THR A 67 -7.18 13.60 10.87
CA THR A 67 -6.53 12.31 11.16
C THR A 67 -7.00 11.21 10.19
N VAL A 68 -6.19 10.16 10.05
CA VAL A 68 -6.56 8.98 9.25
C VAL A 68 -7.52 8.11 10.06
N ASP A 69 -8.65 7.73 9.46
CA ASP A 69 -9.58 6.78 10.04
C ASP A 69 -9.18 5.35 9.65
N GLY A 70 -8.77 4.56 10.64
CA GLY A 70 -8.39 3.16 10.51
C GLY A 70 -9.50 2.16 10.86
N ALA A 71 -10.68 2.61 11.26
CA ALA A 71 -11.72 1.76 11.85
C ALA A 71 -12.11 0.58 10.95
N ILE A 72 -12.21 0.78 9.63
CA ILE A 72 -12.54 -0.30 8.68
C ILE A 72 -11.44 -1.38 8.66
N VAL A 73 -10.18 -0.97 8.74
CA VAL A 73 -9.03 -1.88 8.76
C VAL A 73 -8.97 -2.63 10.09
N GLU A 74 -9.13 -1.92 11.21
CA GLU A 74 -9.12 -2.49 12.56
C GLU A 74 -10.26 -3.52 12.73
N ASP A 75 -11.49 -3.18 12.32
CA ASP A 75 -12.65 -4.10 12.35
C ASP A 75 -12.41 -5.35 11.49
N ALA A 76 -11.88 -5.18 10.29
CA ALA A 76 -11.58 -6.30 9.41
C ALA A 76 -10.52 -7.26 10.01
N VAL A 77 -9.45 -6.72 10.60
CA VAL A 77 -8.41 -7.52 11.26
C VAL A 77 -8.99 -8.28 12.45
N LEU A 78 -9.74 -7.61 13.32
CA LEU A 78 -10.30 -8.25 14.52
C LEU A 78 -11.27 -9.39 14.17
N LYS A 79 -12.15 -9.19 13.20
CA LYS A 79 -13.05 -10.26 12.72
C LYS A 79 -12.30 -11.45 12.12
N LEU A 80 -11.23 -11.18 11.36
CA LEU A 80 -10.42 -12.25 10.79
C LEU A 80 -9.66 -13.03 11.86
N ILE A 81 -9.17 -12.39 12.91
CA ILE A 81 -8.52 -13.03 14.07
C ILE A 81 -9.50 -13.93 14.79
N GLU A 82 -10.71 -13.45 15.07
CA GLU A 82 -11.73 -14.19 15.81
C GLU A 82 -12.22 -15.46 15.06
N HIS A 83 -12.26 -15.41 13.73
CA HIS A 83 -12.95 -16.44 12.95
C HIS A 83 -12.07 -17.25 11.99
N THR A 84 -10.77 -16.98 11.92
CA THR A 84 -9.83 -17.70 11.03
C THR A 84 -8.44 -17.83 11.63
N ASP A 85 -7.64 -18.75 11.06
CA ASP A 85 -6.19 -18.86 11.34
C ASP A 85 -5.35 -18.22 10.22
N ALA A 86 -5.95 -17.39 9.36
CA ALA A 86 -5.30 -16.80 8.21
C ALA A 86 -4.13 -15.87 8.60
N MET A 87 -3.11 -15.82 7.76
CA MET A 87 -2.16 -14.71 7.77
C MET A 87 -2.87 -13.44 7.30
N ILE A 88 -2.65 -12.32 7.97
CA ILE A 88 -3.31 -11.04 7.68
C ILE A 88 -2.25 -10.04 7.23
N VAL A 89 -2.43 -9.51 6.03
CA VAL A 89 -1.50 -8.55 5.42
C VAL A 89 -2.22 -7.22 5.21
N ILE A 90 -1.91 -6.24 6.04
CA ILE A 90 -2.47 -4.90 5.91
C ILE A 90 -1.73 -4.16 4.79
N LYS A 91 -2.44 -3.90 3.68
CA LYS A 91 -1.97 -3.11 2.54
C LYS A 91 -2.42 -1.66 2.64
N SER A 92 -3.52 -1.42 3.34
CA SER A 92 -4.08 -0.08 3.57
C SER A 92 -3.05 0.83 4.22
N THR A 93 -3.05 2.10 3.84
CA THR A 93 -2.19 3.11 4.46
C THR A 93 -2.76 3.50 5.83
N VAL A 94 -2.14 3.02 6.88
CA VAL A 94 -2.50 3.29 8.28
C VAL A 94 -1.34 3.95 9.00
N THR A 95 -1.63 4.76 10.03
CA THR A 95 -0.60 5.42 10.83
C THR A 95 0.05 4.46 11.82
N PRO A 96 1.27 4.75 12.32
CA PRO A 96 1.92 3.95 13.35
C PRO A 96 1.06 3.76 14.60
N ASP A 97 0.28 4.76 14.99
CA ASP A 97 -0.60 4.69 16.18
C ASP A 97 -1.80 3.76 15.95
N ILE A 98 -2.37 3.73 14.75
CA ILE A 98 -3.41 2.75 14.40
C ILE A 98 -2.86 1.34 14.56
N LEU A 99 -1.66 1.08 14.02
CA LEU A 99 -1.01 -0.22 14.19
C LEU A 99 -0.71 -0.53 15.66
N THR A 100 -0.22 0.45 16.41
CA THR A 100 0.06 0.27 17.85
C THR A 100 -1.21 -0.09 18.61
N ARG A 101 -2.33 0.62 18.39
CA ARG A 101 -3.62 0.28 19.02
C ARG A 101 -4.07 -1.12 18.62
N LEU A 102 -4.01 -1.46 17.34
CA LEU A 102 -4.41 -2.76 16.82
C LEU A 102 -3.59 -3.90 17.46
N TYR A 103 -2.27 -3.78 17.47
CA TYR A 103 -1.40 -4.79 18.10
C TYR A 103 -1.61 -4.90 19.62
N ASN A 104 -2.00 -3.82 20.29
CA ASN A 104 -2.32 -3.85 21.71
C ASN A 104 -3.70 -4.45 22.02
N SER A 105 -4.59 -4.52 21.04
CA SER A 105 -5.95 -5.07 21.20
C SER A 105 -6.05 -6.58 20.94
N VAL A 106 -4.97 -7.23 20.50
CA VAL A 106 -4.95 -8.66 20.15
C VAL A 106 -3.98 -9.44 21.04
N HIS A 107 -4.21 -10.74 21.19
CA HIS A 107 -3.31 -11.64 21.92
C HIS A 107 -1.95 -11.79 21.23
N ASP A 108 -0.89 -12.10 21.97
CA ASP A 108 0.47 -12.17 21.45
C ASP A 108 0.62 -13.23 20.33
N ASP A 109 -0.03 -14.38 20.44
CA ASP A 109 -0.03 -15.39 19.39
C ASP A 109 -0.67 -14.90 18.10
N ASP A 110 -1.73 -14.10 18.19
CA ASP A 110 -2.43 -13.53 17.04
C ASP A 110 -1.62 -12.43 16.36
N LYS A 111 -0.80 -11.70 17.12
CA LYS A 111 0.12 -10.70 16.56
C LYS A 111 1.03 -11.29 15.49
N LEU A 112 1.48 -12.55 15.67
CA LEU A 112 2.37 -13.23 14.76
C LEU A 112 1.74 -13.48 13.37
N ARG A 113 0.42 -13.36 13.25
CA ARG A 113 -0.30 -13.51 11.98
C ARG A 113 -0.52 -12.19 11.24
N ILE A 114 -0.27 -11.04 11.89
CA ILE A 114 -0.52 -9.71 11.34
C ILE A 114 0.80 -9.13 10.81
N THR A 115 0.79 -8.67 9.57
CA THR A 115 1.89 -7.92 8.96
C THR A 115 1.38 -6.65 8.28
N HIS A 116 2.21 -5.63 8.21
CA HIS A 116 1.94 -4.42 7.42
C HIS A 116 2.87 -4.40 6.19
N ASN A 117 2.27 -4.41 5.02
CA ASN A 117 2.99 -4.39 3.75
C ASN A 117 2.44 -3.26 2.88
N PRO A 118 2.84 -2.01 3.14
CA PRO A 118 2.35 -0.85 2.38
C PRO A 118 2.69 -0.96 0.90
N GLU A 119 1.97 -0.23 0.07
CA GLU A 119 2.17 -0.13 -1.38
C GLU A 119 2.71 1.25 -1.77
N PHE A 120 3.39 1.33 -2.91
CA PHE A 120 3.98 2.56 -3.46
C PHE A 120 3.57 2.75 -4.93
N LEU A 121 2.29 2.50 -5.22
CA LEU A 121 1.72 2.49 -6.57
C LEU A 121 1.20 3.87 -6.98
N THR A 122 1.14 4.08 -8.29
CA THR A 122 0.33 5.15 -8.88
C THR A 122 -0.94 4.54 -9.48
N GLU A 123 -2.07 5.25 -9.38
CA GLU A 123 -3.38 4.73 -9.81
C GLU A 123 -3.40 4.31 -11.29
N ASN A 124 -2.68 5.01 -12.15
CA ASN A 124 -2.73 4.82 -13.60
C ASN A 124 -2.07 3.52 -14.09
N ASN A 125 -1.17 2.91 -13.32
CA ASN A 125 -0.44 1.70 -13.72
C ASN A 125 -0.19 0.74 -12.56
N ALA A 126 -1.16 0.60 -11.66
CA ALA A 126 -1.01 -0.11 -10.40
C ALA A 126 -0.62 -1.58 -10.58
N LYS A 127 -1.24 -2.29 -11.53
CA LYS A 127 -1.00 -3.73 -11.76
C LYS A 127 0.44 -4.01 -12.18
N GLU A 128 0.92 -3.31 -13.20
CA GLU A 128 2.28 -3.49 -13.69
C GLU A 128 3.33 -3.01 -12.68
N GLN A 129 3.10 -1.85 -12.07
CA GLN A 129 3.97 -1.34 -11.02
C GLN A 129 4.05 -2.29 -9.82
N PHE A 130 2.95 -2.94 -9.45
CA PHE A 130 2.93 -3.88 -8.35
C PHE A 130 3.86 -5.07 -8.61
N VAL A 131 3.83 -5.66 -9.79
CA VAL A 131 4.66 -6.83 -10.12
C VAL A 131 6.11 -6.47 -10.42
N THR A 132 6.39 -5.26 -10.95
CA THR A 132 7.74 -4.82 -11.32
C THR A 132 8.44 -3.99 -10.26
N SER A 133 7.75 -3.60 -9.18
CA SER A 133 8.30 -2.76 -8.12
C SER A 133 9.57 -3.37 -7.52
N ARG A 134 10.61 -2.55 -7.40
CA ARG A 134 11.85 -2.90 -6.68
C ARG A 134 11.75 -2.60 -5.18
N MET A 135 10.82 -1.72 -4.77
CA MET A 135 10.66 -1.33 -3.39
C MET A 135 9.54 -2.17 -2.76
N ARG A 136 9.91 -3.08 -1.87
CA ARG A 136 8.99 -3.91 -1.10
C ARG A 136 9.34 -3.81 0.37
N VAL A 137 8.45 -3.21 1.13
CA VAL A 137 8.59 -3.05 2.58
C VAL A 137 7.58 -3.96 3.25
N ILE A 138 8.02 -4.69 4.26
CA ILE A 138 7.15 -5.51 5.10
C ILE A 138 7.50 -5.31 6.57
N GLY A 139 6.52 -4.97 7.36
CA GLY A 139 6.60 -4.88 8.80
C GLY A 139 5.89 -6.04 9.47
N GLY A 140 6.58 -6.73 10.37
CA GLY A 140 6.01 -7.81 11.15
C GLY A 140 6.52 -7.79 12.59
N PRO A 141 5.84 -8.48 13.52
CA PRO A 141 6.27 -8.58 14.92
C PRO A 141 7.51 -9.48 15.08
N SER A 142 7.82 -10.28 14.06
CA SER A 142 8.99 -11.14 14.02
C SER A 142 9.49 -11.34 12.59
N GLU A 143 10.74 -11.78 12.42
CA GLU A 143 11.29 -12.16 11.11
C GLU A 143 10.49 -13.29 10.46
N GLU A 144 10.01 -14.27 11.26
CA GLU A 144 9.20 -15.40 10.78
C GLU A 144 7.86 -14.89 10.19
N SER A 145 7.20 -13.94 10.83
CA SER A 145 5.96 -13.34 10.32
C SER A 145 6.18 -12.70 8.95
N CYS A 146 7.27 -11.96 8.77
CA CYS A 146 7.66 -11.38 7.49
C CYS A 146 7.99 -12.46 6.45
N TYR A 147 8.81 -13.44 6.83
CA TYR A 147 9.25 -14.52 5.95
C TYR A 147 8.10 -15.33 5.36
N ARG A 148 7.08 -15.65 6.15
CA ARG A 148 5.89 -16.37 5.68
C ARG A 148 5.19 -15.65 4.53
N ILE A 149 5.06 -14.33 4.62
CA ILE A 149 4.46 -13.50 3.57
C ILE A 149 5.40 -13.38 2.36
N MET A 150 6.69 -13.16 2.59
CA MET A 150 7.69 -13.10 1.51
C MET A 150 7.67 -14.39 0.68
N LYS A 151 7.61 -15.55 1.35
CA LYS A 151 7.50 -16.87 0.72
C LYS A 151 6.19 -17.05 -0.07
N LEU A 152 5.07 -16.48 0.41
CA LEU A 152 3.80 -16.49 -0.34
C LEU A 152 3.96 -15.72 -1.67
N TYR A 153 4.56 -14.55 -1.64
CA TYR A 153 4.85 -13.78 -2.86
C TYR A 153 5.79 -14.52 -3.82
N ASP A 154 6.87 -15.08 -3.29
CA ASP A 154 7.88 -15.80 -4.06
C ASP A 154 7.30 -17.03 -4.80
N THR A 155 6.36 -17.72 -4.14
CA THR A 155 5.83 -18.98 -4.64
C THR A 155 4.65 -18.80 -5.58
N PHE A 156 3.79 -17.79 -5.33
CA PHE A 156 2.47 -17.72 -5.95
C PHE A 156 2.20 -16.41 -6.69
N SER A 157 3.14 -15.45 -6.70
CA SER A 157 2.90 -14.19 -7.39
C SER A 157 3.71 -14.04 -8.68
N LEU A 158 3.23 -13.16 -9.55
CA LEU A 158 3.92 -12.70 -10.75
C LEU A 158 5.01 -11.66 -10.45
N CYS A 159 5.25 -11.34 -9.17
CA CYS A 159 6.20 -10.32 -8.77
C CYS A 159 7.63 -10.73 -9.12
N ILE A 160 8.36 -9.83 -9.76
CA ILE A 160 9.77 -10.02 -10.12
C ILE A 160 10.66 -9.15 -9.21
N ASN A 161 11.94 -9.51 -9.10
CA ASN A 161 12.94 -8.76 -8.34
C ASN A 161 12.52 -8.53 -6.87
N LEU A 162 12.15 -9.60 -6.16
CA LEU A 162 11.69 -9.55 -4.77
C LEU A 162 12.85 -9.19 -3.83
N SER A 163 13.17 -7.90 -3.75
CA SER A 163 14.07 -7.35 -2.74
C SER A 163 13.24 -6.76 -1.60
N TRP A 164 13.26 -7.41 -0.45
CA TRP A 164 12.47 -7.03 0.71
C TRP A 164 13.29 -6.22 1.72
N ILE A 165 12.64 -5.20 2.30
CA ILE A 165 13.14 -4.48 3.46
C ILE A 165 12.20 -4.85 4.61
N THR A 166 12.73 -5.58 5.60
CA THR A 166 11.98 -6.04 6.77
C THR A 166 12.17 -5.10 7.94
N MET A 167 11.11 -4.86 8.69
CA MET A 167 11.11 -3.94 9.84
C MET A 167 9.90 -4.20 10.75
N THR A 168 9.70 -3.39 11.79
CA THR A 168 8.46 -3.43 12.57
C THR A 168 7.28 -2.87 11.78
N PRO A 169 6.03 -3.22 12.13
CA PRO A 169 4.86 -2.70 11.43
C PRO A 169 4.77 -1.17 11.44
N GLN A 170 5.13 -0.55 12.56
CA GLN A 170 5.12 0.90 12.72
C GLN A 170 6.18 1.58 11.85
N GLU A 171 7.38 1.01 11.74
CA GLU A 171 8.43 1.51 10.84
C GLU A 171 7.98 1.41 9.39
N ALA A 172 7.34 0.31 8.98
CA ALA A 172 6.81 0.14 7.62
C ALA A 172 5.75 1.21 7.29
N ALA A 173 4.90 1.57 8.25
CA ALA A 173 3.96 2.67 8.11
C ALA A 173 4.69 4.01 7.94
N MET A 174 5.70 4.29 8.76
CA MET A 174 6.50 5.51 8.65
C MET A 174 7.21 5.62 7.30
N VAL A 175 7.72 4.52 6.74
CA VAL A 175 8.31 4.52 5.38
C VAL A 175 7.28 4.97 4.35
N LYS A 176 6.03 4.46 4.42
CA LYS A 176 4.95 4.87 3.49
C LYS A 176 4.68 6.36 3.58
N TYR A 177 4.47 6.88 4.78
CA TYR A 177 4.22 8.32 4.99
C TYR A 177 5.42 9.17 4.59
N GLY A 178 6.64 8.77 4.92
CA GLY A 178 7.85 9.46 4.56
C GLY A 178 8.04 9.59 3.05
N VAL A 179 7.81 8.52 2.30
CA VAL A 179 7.85 8.55 0.83
C VAL A 179 6.81 9.50 0.26
N ASN A 180 5.54 9.38 0.69
CA ASN A 180 4.48 10.22 0.14
C ASN A 180 4.67 11.71 0.51
N SER A 181 5.12 12.01 1.71
CA SER A 181 5.43 13.38 2.14
C SER A 181 6.58 13.97 1.34
N TYR A 182 7.65 13.21 1.10
CA TYR A 182 8.76 13.66 0.26
C TYR A 182 8.29 13.94 -1.18
N LEU A 183 7.45 13.09 -1.75
CA LEU A 183 6.89 13.31 -3.09
C LEU A 183 6.03 14.56 -3.16
N GLY A 184 5.20 14.84 -2.16
CA GLY A 184 4.43 16.08 -2.06
C GLY A 184 5.32 17.31 -1.95
N MET A 185 6.38 17.27 -1.14
CA MET A 185 7.38 18.33 -1.05
C MET A 185 8.08 18.55 -2.39
N LYS A 186 8.43 17.49 -3.10
CA LYS A 186 9.06 17.57 -4.43
C LYS A 186 8.15 18.27 -5.44
N VAL A 187 6.85 17.93 -5.48
CA VAL A 187 5.86 18.63 -6.34
C VAL A 187 5.82 20.11 -6.00
N THR A 188 5.78 20.46 -4.72
CA THR A 188 5.78 21.87 -4.27
C THR A 188 7.05 22.59 -4.74
N PHE A 189 8.21 21.99 -4.55
CA PHE A 189 9.49 22.54 -5.00
C PHE A 189 9.52 22.77 -6.52
N MET A 190 9.08 21.80 -7.32
CA MET A 190 9.06 21.95 -8.78
C MET A 190 8.09 23.05 -9.24
N ASN A 191 6.99 23.26 -8.53
CA ASN A 191 6.09 24.40 -8.77
C ASN A 191 6.77 25.73 -8.47
N GLN A 192 7.57 25.85 -7.41
CA GLN A 192 8.35 27.06 -7.12
C GLN A 192 9.41 27.35 -8.18
N ILE A 193 10.12 26.31 -8.65
CA ILE A 193 11.07 26.42 -9.77
C ILE A 193 10.36 26.91 -11.04
N TYR A 194 9.18 26.36 -11.34
CA TYR A 194 8.37 26.79 -12.48
C TYR A 194 8.03 28.29 -12.40
N ASP A 195 7.57 28.76 -11.24
CA ASP A 195 7.20 30.16 -11.05
C ASP A 195 8.42 31.10 -11.16
N SER A 196 9.54 30.71 -10.54
CA SER A 196 10.79 31.47 -10.61
C SER A 196 11.30 31.61 -12.05
N ALA A 197 11.25 30.52 -12.83
CA ALA A 197 11.64 30.53 -14.23
C ALA A 197 10.73 31.45 -15.06
N LYS A 198 9.41 31.36 -14.87
CA LYS A 198 8.44 32.26 -15.54
C LYS A 198 8.68 33.73 -15.24
N LYS A 199 8.91 34.07 -13.96
CA LYS A 199 9.20 35.46 -13.53
C LYS A 199 10.45 36.02 -14.24
N GLN A 200 11.44 35.17 -14.50
CA GLN A 200 12.68 35.54 -15.18
C GLN A 200 12.61 35.40 -16.70
N LYS A 201 11.43 35.07 -17.27
CA LYS A 201 11.23 34.85 -18.72
C LYS A 201 12.09 33.71 -19.28
N LEU A 202 12.44 32.74 -18.43
CA LEU A 202 13.17 31.55 -18.81
C LEU A 202 12.17 30.40 -19.15
N SER A 203 12.66 29.33 -19.74
CA SER A 203 11.85 28.13 -20.03
C SER A 203 11.76 27.22 -18.82
N PRO A 204 10.62 27.14 -18.10
CA PRO A 204 10.49 26.29 -16.91
C PRO A 204 10.74 24.82 -17.22
N GLN A 205 10.25 24.34 -18.36
CA GLN A 205 10.34 22.93 -18.72
C GLN A 205 11.79 22.49 -18.96
N ARG A 206 12.59 23.36 -19.61
CA ARG A 206 14.02 23.07 -19.83
C ARG A 206 14.80 23.02 -18.52
N ILE A 207 14.45 23.91 -17.57
CA ILE A 207 15.08 23.95 -16.24
C ILE A 207 14.70 22.73 -15.43
N ILE A 208 13.40 22.40 -15.34
CA ILE A 208 12.92 21.21 -14.62
C ILE A 208 13.55 19.93 -15.21
N ASN A 209 13.59 19.81 -16.55
CA ASN A 209 14.26 18.68 -17.18
C ASN A 209 15.75 18.60 -16.81
N GLY A 210 16.45 19.75 -16.79
CA GLY A 210 17.85 19.80 -16.36
C GLY A 210 18.04 19.32 -14.92
N ILE A 211 17.20 19.78 -13.99
CA ILE A 211 17.21 19.37 -12.58
C ILE A 211 16.94 17.85 -12.45
N CYS A 212 15.96 17.34 -13.20
CA CYS A 212 15.55 15.93 -13.11
C CYS A 212 16.54 14.95 -13.75
N ASN A 213 17.48 15.42 -14.57
CA ASN A 213 18.57 14.58 -15.08
C ASN A 213 19.63 14.24 -14.02
N ASP A 214 19.61 14.87 -12.86
CA ASP A 214 20.39 14.38 -11.71
C ASP A 214 19.68 13.14 -11.13
N ASP A 215 20.34 11.98 -11.14
CA ASP A 215 19.79 10.69 -10.69
C ASP A 215 19.32 10.72 -9.23
N ARG A 216 19.88 11.60 -8.40
CA ARG A 216 19.46 11.80 -7.00
C ARG A 216 18.07 12.45 -6.92
N ILE A 217 17.61 13.10 -7.99
CA ILE A 217 16.33 13.79 -8.08
C ILE A 217 15.32 13.00 -8.92
N GLY A 218 15.67 12.67 -10.16
CA GLY A 218 14.84 11.90 -11.07
C GLY A 218 13.54 12.59 -11.50
N PHE A 219 12.81 12.00 -12.45
CA PHE A 219 11.64 12.59 -13.09
C PHE A 219 10.30 12.36 -12.38
N ALA A 220 10.20 11.38 -11.46
CA ALA A 220 8.96 11.11 -10.77
C ALA A 220 8.47 12.34 -10.00
N HIS A 221 7.18 12.69 -10.12
CA HIS A 221 6.55 13.83 -9.41
C HIS A 221 7.19 15.22 -9.69
N SER A 222 7.77 15.42 -10.88
CA SER A 222 8.42 16.69 -11.24
C SER A 222 7.62 17.53 -12.25
N ARG A 223 6.59 16.96 -12.87
CA ARG A 223 5.84 17.64 -13.94
C ARG A 223 5.01 18.80 -13.40
N VAL A 224 5.13 19.98 -14.07
CA VAL A 224 4.35 21.18 -13.79
C VAL A 224 3.83 21.79 -15.11
N PRO A 225 2.50 21.97 -15.28
CA PRO A 225 1.41 21.43 -14.45
C PRO A 225 1.38 19.90 -14.45
N GLY A 226 0.64 19.32 -13.51
CA GLY A 226 0.43 17.88 -13.42
C GLY A 226 -0.25 17.27 -14.65
N TYR A 227 -0.47 15.95 -14.65
CA TYR A 227 -1.19 15.26 -15.75
C TYR A 227 -2.66 15.71 -15.86
N ASP A 228 -3.24 16.20 -14.78
CA ASP A 228 -4.60 16.78 -14.71
C ASP A 228 -4.65 18.25 -15.15
N GLY A 229 -3.52 18.82 -15.59
CA GLY A 229 -3.37 20.22 -15.97
C GLY A 229 -3.34 21.20 -14.79
N LYS A 230 -3.40 20.72 -13.55
CA LYS A 230 -3.42 21.56 -12.34
C LYS A 230 -2.01 21.76 -11.77
N ARG A 231 -1.90 22.77 -10.90
CA ARG A 231 -0.68 23.12 -10.16
C ARG A 231 -0.76 22.53 -8.74
N GLY A 232 0.41 22.26 -8.16
CA GLY A 232 0.50 21.64 -6.83
C GLY A 232 0.30 20.13 -6.86
N PHE A 233 0.21 19.51 -5.69
CA PHE A 233 -0.11 18.11 -5.53
C PHE A 233 -1.59 17.93 -5.15
N GLY A 234 -2.19 16.85 -5.65
CA GLY A 234 -3.58 16.51 -5.42
C GLY A 234 -3.76 14.99 -5.38
N GLY A 235 -4.97 14.53 -5.70
CA GLY A 235 -5.35 13.14 -5.62
C GLY A 235 -5.74 12.71 -4.20
N ALA A 236 -6.11 11.44 -4.05
CA ALA A 236 -6.63 10.91 -2.77
C ALA A 236 -5.53 10.67 -1.72
N CYS A 237 -4.28 10.48 -2.15
CA CYS A 237 -3.20 9.98 -1.28
C CYS A 237 -2.31 11.07 -0.71
N LEU A 238 -1.68 11.90 -1.57
CA LEU A 238 -0.65 12.84 -1.09
C LEU A 238 -1.16 13.86 -0.07
N PRO A 239 -2.30 14.55 -0.27
CA PRO A 239 -2.82 15.48 0.74
C PRO A 239 -3.12 14.82 2.07
N LYS A 240 -3.77 13.65 2.05
CA LYS A 240 -4.11 12.88 3.24
C LYS A 240 -2.86 12.44 4.01
N ASP A 241 -1.90 11.85 3.30
CA ASP A 241 -0.71 11.26 3.94
C ASP A 241 0.24 12.35 4.47
N MET A 242 0.33 13.50 3.79
CA MET A 242 1.09 14.65 4.31
C MET A 242 0.48 15.23 5.58
N SER A 243 -0.85 15.33 5.67
CA SER A 243 -1.51 15.82 6.90
C SER A 243 -1.35 14.87 8.07
N ALA A 244 -1.19 13.59 7.82
CA ALA A 244 -1.08 12.57 8.87
C ALA A 244 0.30 12.50 9.55
N ILE A 245 1.35 13.10 8.97
CA ILE A 245 2.71 13.08 9.53
C ILE A 245 3.06 14.38 10.28
N THR A 246 2.26 15.41 10.12
CA THR A 246 2.42 16.70 10.81
C THR A 246 1.58 16.76 12.06
#